data_8deede2eb5d73554cfb42d6d1b601c4d
#
_entry.id   8deede2eb5d73554cfb42d6d1b601c4d
#
_cell.length_a   1.000
_cell.length_b   1.000
_cell.length_c   1.000
_cell.angle_alpha   90.00
_cell.angle_beta   90.00
_cell.angle_gamma   90.00
#
_symmetry.space_group_name_H-M   'P 1'
#
loop_
_entity.id
_entity.type
_entity.pdbx_description
1 polymer ?
#
loop_
_entity_poly.entity_id
_entity_poly.type
_entity_poly.pdbx_seq_one_letter_code
_entity_poly.pdbx_strand_id
1 'polypeptide(L)'
;TKIGTPVRSYDAPSFIFKKDRKRLNKFKTVLYNGSPRKLKHYGESIETIYRRIKKIRPDVVVNFYELLPALAQLRFRIDIPFVNIGHQYLLRHPDYGHGKGDAQSLMVLRLHTLLTGIGASKTLALSFYPMKDFPREKIVVVPPLLRREVLELQPSEGDYILGYMLNQGFENEVREWHNAHPETKLHFFWDKRDAPANLVVDEHFTLHRIDDEKFLHYMAGCRGYITTAGFE
;
A
#
# COMPACT_ATOMS: atom_id res chain seq x y z
N THR A 1 -8.37 1.20 -18.09
CA THR A 1 -8.55 0.99 -16.64
C THR A 1 -9.85 0.24 -16.42
N LYS A 2 -9.82 -0.84 -15.61
CA LYS A 2 -11.02 -1.60 -15.19
C LYS A 2 -11.99 -0.76 -14.33
N ILE A 3 -11.58 0.48 -13.97
CA ILE A 3 -12.37 1.41 -13.15
C ILE A 3 -13.19 2.29 -14.09
N GLY A 4 -14.53 2.19 -14.04
CA GLY A 4 -15.47 2.96 -14.86
C GLY A 4 -15.51 4.48 -14.57
N THR A 5 -14.57 5.00 -13.77
CA THR A 5 -14.47 6.40 -13.39
C THR A 5 -13.24 7.08 -14.00
N PRO A 6 -13.28 8.39 -14.30
CA PRO A 6 -12.14 9.11 -14.83
C PRO A 6 -10.94 9.10 -13.86
N VAL A 7 -9.83 8.54 -14.30
CA VAL A 7 -8.56 8.50 -13.53
C VAL A 7 -7.65 9.64 -13.99
N ARG A 8 -7.02 10.31 -13.04
CA ARG A 8 -6.02 11.35 -13.26
C ARG A 8 -4.81 11.10 -12.40
N SER A 9 -3.63 11.32 -12.95
CA SER A 9 -2.36 11.26 -12.22
C SER A 9 -1.83 12.65 -11.92
N TYR A 10 -1.07 12.76 -10.84
CA TYR A 10 -0.31 13.94 -10.45
C TYR A 10 1.04 13.52 -9.86
N ASP A 11 2.02 14.43 -9.91
CA ASP A 11 3.33 14.19 -9.31
C ASP A 11 3.19 14.19 -7.77
N ALA A 12 3.66 13.12 -7.15
CA ALA A 12 3.66 12.95 -5.69
C ALA A 12 5.06 12.54 -5.19
N PRO A 13 5.39 12.79 -3.91
CA PRO A 13 6.61 12.27 -3.32
C PRO A 13 6.71 10.76 -3.45
N SER A 14 7.91 10.28 -3.77
CA SER A 14 8.16 8.85 -3.96
C SER A 14 9.39 8.40 -3.21
N PHE A 15 9.42 7.11 -2.85
CA PHE A 15 10.57 6.49 -2.20
C PHE A 15 11.58 5.98 -3.23
N ILE A 16 12.86 6.22 -2.96
CA ILE A 16 13.95 5.70 -3.77
C ILE A 16 14.59 4.52 -3.03
N PHE A 17 14.58 3.37 -3.67
CA PHE A 17 15.20 2.16 -3.12
C PHE A 17 16.69 2.10 -3.48
N LYS A 18 17.46 1.34 -2.70
CA LYS A 18 18.83 0.95 -3.04
C LYS A 18 18.84 0.02 -4.24
N LYS A 19 20.02 -0.28 -4.79
CA LYS A 19 20.17 -1.18 -5.95
C LYS A 19 19.59 -2.58 -5.71
N ASP A 20 19.69 -3.06 -4.47
CA ASP A 20 19.13 -4.34 -4.02
C ASP A 20 17.59 -4.36 -3.96
N ARG A 21 16.95 -3.20 -4.11
CA ARG A 21 15.50 -2.97 -3.97
C ARG A 21 14.89 -3.42 -2.63
N LYS A 22 15.69 -3.88 -1.68
CA LYS A 22 15.25 -4.33 -0.35
C LYS A 22 15.15 -3.21 0.67
N ARG A 23 15.96 -2.17 0.52
CA ARG A 23 16.08 -1.07 1.48
C ARG A 23 15.88 0.28 0.82
N LEU A 24 15.23 1.19 1.57
CA LEU A 24 15.12 2.58 1.16
C LEU A 24 16.48 3.28 1.17
N ASN A 25 16.75 4.06 0.14
CA ASN A 25 17.84 5.01 0.15
C ASN A 25 17.34 6.33 0.72
N LYS A 26 17.39 6.47 2.06
CA LYS A 26 16.88 7.65 2.78
C LYS A 26 17.44 8.96 2.21
N PHE A 27 18.77 9.03 2.01
CA PHE A 27 19.43 10.22 1.49
C PHE A 27 18.96 10.60 0.08
N LYS A 28 18.98 9.65 -0.85
CA LYS A 28 18.49 9.89 -2.22
C LYS A 28 17.02 10.25 -2.25
N THR A 29 16.20 9.65 -1.40
CA THR A 29 14.77 9.96 -1.28
C THR A 29 14.55 11.41 -0.86
N VAL A 30 15.28 11.88 0.16
CA VAL A 30 15.20 13.27 0.63
C VAL A 30 15.69 14.24 -0.44
N LEU A 31 16.85 13.97 -1.04
CA LEU A 31 17.44 14.83 -2.06
C LEU A 31 16.55 14.94 -3.31
N TYR A 32 15.99 13.83 -3.76
CA TYR A 32 15.10 13.78 -4.92
C TYR A 32 13.81 14.57 -4.68
N ASN A 33 13.12 14.29 -3.56
CA ASN A 33 11.85 14.94 -3.25
C ASN A 33 12.02 16.40 -2.83
N GLY A 34 13.16 16.78 -2.24
CA GLY A 34 13.50 18.15 -1.84
C GLY A 34 14.07 19.02 -2.97
N SER A 35 14.24 18.49 -4.18
CA SER A 35 14.76 19.28 -5.29
C SER A 35 13.77 20.40 -5.68
N PRO A 36 14.26 21.61 -6.04
CA PRO A 36 13.39 22.75 -6.40
C PRO A 36 12.37 22.41 -7.49
N ARG A 37 12.78 21.62 -8.47
CA ARG A 37 11.91 21.15 -9.54
C ARG A 37 10.75 20.29 -9.01
N LYS A 38 11.04 19.33 -8.12
CA LYS A 38 10.00 18.46 -7.55
C LYS A 38 9.07 19.23 -6.62
N LEU A 39 9.60 20.12 -5.79
CA LEU A 39 8.78 20.96 -4.93
C LEU A 39 7.80 21.84 -5.74
N LYS A 40 8.25 22.38 -6.89
CA LYS A 40 7.36 23.11 -7.81
C LYS A 40 6.24 22.21 -8.33
N HIS A 41 6.57 20.99 -8.82
CA HIS A 41 5.56 20.04 -9.33
C HIS A 41 4.57 19.60 -8.24
N TYR A 42 5.03 19.44 -6.99
CA TYR A 42 4.12 19.14 -5.89
C TYR A 42 3.17 20.31 -5.61
N GLY A 43 3.67 21.55 -5.68
CA GLY A 43 2.82 22.74 -5.58
C GLY A 43 1.76 22.79 -6.68
N GLU A 44 2.14 22.51 -7.92
CA GLU A 44 1.21 22.43 -9.07
C GLU A 44 0.19 21.29 -8.90
N SER A 45 0.62 20.15 -8.36
CA SER A 45 -0.27 19.01 -8.04
C SER A 45 -1.30 19.38 -6.96
N ILE A 46 -0.85 20.04 -5.88
CA ILE A 46 -1.72 20.52 -4.80
C ILE A 46 -2.79 21.49 -5.35
N GLU A 47 -2.40 22.44 -6.19
CA GLU A 47 -3.35 23.36 -6.85
C GLU A 47 -4.32 22.61 -7.77
N THR A 48 -3.84 21.64 -8.52
CA THR A 48 -4.65 20.82 -9.42
C THR A 48 -5.71 20.05 -8.65
N ILE A 49 -5.34 19.44 -7.52
CA ILE A 49 -6.27 18.74 -6.61
C ILE A 49 -7.34 19.72 -6.13
N TYR A 50 -6.94 20.88 -5.62
CA TYR A 50 -7.88 21.91 -5.15
C TYR A 50 -8.85 22.35 -6.23
N ARG A 51 -8.35 22.75 -7.42
CA ARG A 51 -9.19 23.21 -8.55
C ARG A 51 -10.20 22.14 -8.97
N ARG A 52 -9.81 20.86 -8.91
CA ARG A 52 -10.72 19.75 -9.22
C ARG A 52 -11.80 19.59 -8.18
N ILE A 53 -11.45 19.58 -6.91
CA ILE A 53 -12.43 19.50 -5.82
C ILE A 53 -13.41 20.65 -5.93
N LYS A 54 -12.93 21.87 -6.16
CA LYS A 54 -13.77 23.06 -6.37
C LYS A 54 -14.70 22.95 -7.58
N LYS A 55 -14.21 22.35 -8.69
CA LYS A 55 -15.00 22.15 -9.91
C LYS A 55 -16.06 21.07 -9.76
N ILE A 56 -15.70 19.94 -9.14
CA ILE A 56 -16.58 18.77 -8.99
C ILE A 56 -17.59 19.00 -7.85
N ARG A 57 -17.19 19.71 -6.79
CA ARG A 57 -17.96 19.91 -5.55
C ARG A 57 -18.49 18.58 -4.98
N PRO A 58 -17.62 17.62 -4.66
CA PRO A 58 -18.06 16.36 -4.12
C PRO A 58 -18.60 16.53 -2.69
N ASP A 59 -19.49 15.66 -2.26
CA ASP A 59 -20.01 15.64 -0.88
C ASP A 59 -18.92 15.21 0.12
N VAL A 60 -17.95 14.42 -0.33
CA VAL A 60 -16.83 13.91 0.47
C VAL A 60 -15.59 13.68 -0.40
N VAL A 61 -14.42 13.93 0.18
CA VAL A 61 -13.14 13.52 -0.40
C VAL A 61 -12.60 12.34 0.40
N VAL A 62 -12.36 11.22 -0.28
CA VAL A 62 -11.72 10.04 0.33
C VAL A 62 -10.24 10.07 0.00
N ASN A 63 -9.41 9.98 1.04
CA ASN A 63 -7.96 10.02 0.93
C ASN A 63 -7.32 8.73 1.46
N PHE A 64 -6.72 7.96 0.59
CA PHE A 64 -6.01 6.73 0.94
C PHE A 64 -4.54 7.01 1.27
N TYR A 65 -4.30 7.65 2.42
CA TYR A 65 -2.96 7.91 2.97
C TYR A 65 -2.05 8.78 2.08
N GLU A 66 -2.62 9.60 1.21
CA GLU A 66 -1.89 10.48 0.30
C GLU A 66 -1.57 11.84 0.94
N LEU A 67 -0.32 12.31 0.79
CA LEU A 67 0.14 13.56 1.40
C LEU A 67 -0.42 14.79 0.70
N LEU A 68 -0.45 14.82 -0.63
CA LEU A 68 -0.80 16.04 -1.37
C LEU A 68 -2.26 16.47 -1.20
N PRO A 69 -3.27 15.58 -1.12
CA PRO A 69 -4.64 15.95 -0.76
C PRO A 69 -4.73 16.56 0.64
N ALA A 70 -3.99 16.03 1.63
CA ALA A 70 -3.94 16.60 2.97
C ALA A 70 -3.31 18.01 2.97
N LEU A 71 -2.23 18.23 2.21
CA LEU A 71 -1.63 19.55 2.03
C LEU A 71 -2.54 20.52 1.27
N ALA A 72 -3.33 20.05 0.30
CA ALA A 72 -4.34 20.86 -0.37
C ALA A 72 -5.41 21.31 0.63
N GLN A 73 -5.89 20.40 1.48
CA GLN A 73 -6.84 20.72 2.56
C GLN A 73 -6.28 21.78 3.50
N LEU A 74 -5.03 21.61 3.94
CA LEU A 74 -4.37 22.56 4.85
C LEU A 74 -4.21 23.95 4.20
N ARG A 75 -3.75 24.01 2.95
CA ARG A 75 -3.42 25.27 2.25
C ARG A 75 -4.66 26.06 1.86
N PHE A 76 -5.69 25.39 1.38
CA PHE A 76 -6.87 26.04 0.80
C PHE A 76 -8.10 26.00 1.70
N ARG A 77 -8.02 25.37 2.89
CA ARG A 77 -9.13 25.24 3.85
C ARG A 77 -10.42 24.81 3.16
N ILE A 78 -10.35 23.70 2.46
CA ILE A 78 -11.45 23.18 1.63
C ILE A 78 -12.63 22.83 2.55
N ASP A 79 -13.77 23.46 2.31
CA ASP A 79 -15.01 23.25 3.08
C ASP A 79 -15.79 22.03 2.55
N ILE A 80 -15.13 20.89 2.53
CA ILE A 80 -15.70 19.59 2.17
C ILE A 80 -15.11 18.56 3.11
N PRO A 81 -15.90 17.62 3.66
CA PRO A 81 -15.40 16.58 4.53
C PRO A 81 -14.31 15.73 3.87
N PHE A 82 -13.18 15.55 4.56
CA PHE A 82 -12.12 14.63 4.17
C PHE A 82 -12.18 13.39 5.06
N VAL A 83 -12.36 12.24 4.46
CA VAL A 83 -12.30 10.94 5.14
C VAL A 83 -11.02 10.25 4.74
N ASN A 84 -10.11 10.08 5.70
CA ASN A 84 -8.88 9.36 5.51
C ASN A 84 -9.08 7.87 5.77
N ILE A 85 -8.47 7.02 4.94
CA ILE A 85 -8.52 5.56 5.09
C ILE A 85 -7.10 5.01 4.99
N GLY A 86 -6.71 4.15 5.92
CA GLY A 86 -5.42 3.46 5.88
C GLY A 86 -5.07 2.80 7.22
N HIS A 87 -4.35 1.70 7.15
CA HIS A 87 -3.85 0.99 8.34
C HIS A 87 -2.75 1.78 9.07
N GLN A 88 -1.98 2.60 8.35
CA GLN A 88 -0.92 3.40 8.92
C GLN A 88 -1.43 4.38 9.98
N TYR A 89 -2.70 4.76 9.93
CA TYR A 89 -3.31 5.63 10.95
C TYR A 89 -3.38 4.98 12.33
N LEU A 90 -3.24 3.65 12.45
CA LEU A 90 -3.07 2.96 13.72
C LEU A 90 -1.81 3.41 14.47
N LEU A 91 -0.78 3.91 13.78
CA LEU A 91 0.42 4.47 14.41
C LEU A 91 0.13 5.69 15.32
N ARG A 92 -1.04 6.30 15.18
CA ARG A 92 -1.53 7.40 16.02
C ARG A 92 -2.41 6.91 17.17
N HIS A 93 -2.81 5.65 17.15
CA HIS A 93 -3.64 5.07 18.21
C HIS A 93 -2.78 4.72 19.43
N PRO A 94 -3.18 5.11 20.65
CA PRO A 94 -2.37 4.91 21.86
C PRO A 94 -2.14 3.42 22.19
N ASP A 95 -3.12 2.57 21.92
CA ASP A 95 -3.07 1.15 22.22
C ASP A 95 -2.38 0.33 21.11
N TYR A 96 -1.94 0.97 20.03
CA TYR A 96 -1.25 0.27 18.95
C TYR A 96 0.22 0.01 19.34
N GLY A 97 0.52 -1.26 19.58
CA GLY A 97 1.88 -1.72 19.92
C GLY A 97 2.85 -1.55 18.74
N HIS A 98 4.03 -1.02 19.04
CA HIS A 98 5.11 -0.94 18.06
C HIS A 98 6.12 -2.03 18.38
N GLY A 99 6.47 -2.85 17.38
CA GLY A 99 7.57 -3.79 17.50
C GLY A 99 8.90 -3.10 17.77
N LYS A 100 9.88 -3.86 18.26
CA LYS A 100 11.27 -3.39 18.40
C LYS A 100 11.84 -3.13 17.01
N GLY A 101 11.82 -1.88 16.56
CA GLY A 101 12.30 -1.45 15.25
C GLY A 101 13.23 -0.26 15.33
N ASP A 102 13.69 0.22 14.18
CA ASP A 102 14.47 1.46 14.07
C ASP A 102 13.60 2.67 14.50
N ALA A 103 13.90 3.22 15.68
CA ALA A 103 13.17 4.36 16.25
C ALA A 103 13.14 5.58 15.31
N GLN A 104 14.20 5.81 14.53
CA GLN A 104 14.26 6.89 13.55
C GLN A 104 13.27 6.68 12.41
N SER A 105 13.19 5.47 11.87
CA SER A 105 12.23 5.12 10.82
C SER A 105 10.79 5.22 11.31
N LEU A 106 10.52 4.79 12.54
CA LEU A 106 9.22 4.92 13.17
C LEU A 106 8.81 6.39 13.36
N MET A 107 9.76 7.25 13.78
CA MET A 107 9.50 8.68 13.93
C MET A 107 9.15 9.34 12.60
N VAL A 108 9.88 9.02 11.53
CA VAL A 108 9.60 9.55 10.18
C VAL A 108 8.23 9.09 9.70
N LEU A 109 7.88 7.81 9.91
CA LEU A 109 6.59 7.26 9.54
C LEU A 109 5.44 7.91 10.33
N ARG A 110 5.61 8.11 11.64
CA ARG A 110 4.63 8.83 12.47
C ARG A 110 4.42 10.27 12.01
N LEU A 111 5.50 10.98 11.69
CA LEU A 111 5.41 12.33 11.16
C LEU A 111 4.65 12.35 9.83
N HIS A 112 4.96 11.44 8.92
CA HIS A 112 4.24 11.30 7.66
C HIS A 112 2.76 11.00 7.89
N THR A 113 2.44 10.07 8.80
CA THR A 113 1.06 9.74 9.17
C THR A 113 0.31 10.93 9.78
N LEU A 114 0.99 11.74 10.56
CA LEU A 114 0.42 12.98 11.10
C LEU A 114 0.09 13.96 9.97
N LEU A 115 1.02 14.16 9.05
CA LEU A 115 0.84 15.09 7.92
C LEU A 115 -0.28 14.65 6.97
N THR A 116 -0.38 13.37 6.65
CA THR A 116 -1.47 12.84 5.81
C THR A 116 -2.83 12.90 6.50
N GLY A 117 -2.84 12.98 7.83
CA GLY A 117 -4.04 13.10 8.66
C GLY A 117 -4.58 14.53 8.83
N ILE A 118 -3.82 15.55 8.40
CA ILE A 118 -4.21 16.96 8.62
C ILE A 118 -5.54 17.28 7.94
N GLY A 119 -6.40 17.97 8.69
CA GLY A 119 -7.70 18.48 8.18
C GLY A 119 -8.76 17.40 7.97
N ALA A 120 -8.50 16.14 8.33
CA ALA A 120 -9.51 15.09 8.24
C ALA A 120 -10.72 15.36 9.11
N SER A 121 -11.91 15.14 8.57
CA SER A 121 -13.17 15.12 9.31
C SER A 121 -13.31 13.81 10.09
N LYS A 122 -12.82 12.71 9.51
CA LYS A 122 -12.79 11.37 10.08
C LYS A 122 -11.61 10.59 9.51
N THR A 123 -11.02 9.71 10.30
CA THR A 123 -9.96 8.79 9.90
C THR A 123 -10.40 7.36 10.17
N LEU A 124 -10.50 6.55 9.14
CA LEU A 124 -10.78 5.13 9.24
C LEU A 124 -9.46 4.37 9.29
N ALA A 125 -9.07 3.91 10.47
CA ALA A 125 -7.86 3.13 10.68
C ALA A 125 -8.18 1.64 10.49
N LEU A 126 -7.61 1.03 9.45
CA LEU A 126 -7.86 -0.37 9.13
C LEU A 126 -7.07 -1.27 10.09
N SER A 127 -7.74 -2.22 10.73
CA SER A 127 -7.13 -3.14 11.69
C SER A 127 -7.64 -4.57 11.49
N PHE A 128 -6.73 -5.54 11.59
CA PHE A 128 -7.07 -6.96 11.65
C PHE A 128 -7.58 -7.38 13.04
N TYR A 129 -7.34 -6.55 14.06
CA TYR A 129 -7.76 -6.81 15.44
C TYR A 129 -8.77 -5.76 15.89
N PRO A 130 -9.79 -6.16 16.66
CA PRO A 130 -10.70 -5.23 17.28
C PRO A 130 -9.94 -4.27 18.22
N MET A 131 -10.11 -2.99 18.02
CA MET A 131 -9.57 -1.93 18.89
C MET A 131 -10.66 -0.88 19.12
N LYS A 132 -10.56 -0.15 20.22
CA LYS A 132 -11.49 0.95 20.52
C LYS A 132 -11.22 2.12 19.56
N ASP A 133 -12.26 2.89 19.28
CA ASP A 133 -12.09 4.17 18.60
C ASP A 133 -11.26 5.15 19.42
N PHE A 134 -10.60 6.08 18.76
CA PHE A 134 -9.87 7.16 19.41
C PHE A 134 -10.42 8.53 18.97
N PRO A 135 -11.55 8.98 19.56
CA PRO A 135 -12.28 10.17 19.14
C PRO A 135 -11.47 11.46 19.22
N ARG A 136 -10.53 11.57 20.18
CA ARG A 136 -9.64 12.73 20.32
C ARG A 136 -8.89 13.05 19.03
N GLU A 137 -8.55 12.03 18.25
CA GLU A 137 -7.86 12.17 16.98
C GLU A 137 -8.77 11.85 15.77
N LYS A 138 -10.08 11.77 16.01
CA LYS A 138 -11.09 11.44 15.00
C LYS A 138 -10.82 10.09 14.30
N ILE A 139 -10.20 9.16 15.02
CA ILE A 139 -9.90 7.82 14.52
C ILE A 139 -11.05 6.88 14.89
N VAL A 140 -11.58 6.23 13.88
CA VAL A 140 -12.51 5.10 13.98
C VAL A 140 -11.78 3.87 13.49
N VAL A 141 -11.72 2.84 14.31
CA VAL A 141 -11.07 1.58 13.94
C VAL A 141 -12.06 0.69 13.21
N VAL A 142 -11.70 0.28 12.01
CA VAL A 142 -12.57 -0.52 11.14
C VAL A 142 -11.83 -1.75 10.62
N PRO A 143 -12.55 -2.83 10.23
CA PRO A 143 -11.94 -3.99 9.58
C PRO A 143 -11.23 -3.61 8.28
N PRO A 144 -10.31 -4.46 7.77
CA PRO A 144 -9.71 -4.28 6.46
C PRO A 144 -10.76 -4.19 5.35
N LEU A 145 -10.46 -3.38 4.34
CA LEU A 145 -11.29 -3.29 3.14
C LEU A 145 -11.01 -4.50 2.26
N LEU A 146 -11.97 -5.39 2.16
CA LEU A 146 -11.90 -6.54 1.27
C LEU A 146 -12.71 -6.29 0.00
N ARG A 147 -12.17 -6.70 -1.13
CA ARG A 147 -12.90 -6.67 -2.40
C ARG A 147 -14.02 -7.71 -2.36
N ARG A 148 -15.10 -7.41 -3.06
CA ARG A 148 -16.25 -8.32 -3.14
C ARG A 148 -15.86 -9.69 -3.69
N GLU A 149 -14.99 -9.70 -4.71
CA GLU A 149 -14.50 -10.92 -5.33
C GLU A 149 -13.74 -11.82 -4.34
N VAL A 150 -13.05 -11.24 -3.34
CA VAL A 150 -12.41 -11.99 -2.25
C VAL A 150 -13.45 -12.63 -1.33
N LEU A 151 -14.52 -11.91 -1.02
CA LEU A 151 -15.59 -12.40 -0.13
C LEU A 151 -16.45 -13.49 -0.79
N GLU A 152 -16.52 -13.52 -2.10
CA GLU A 152 -17.28 -14.49 -2.89
C GLU A 152 -16.45 -15.71 -3.31
N LEU A 153 -15.13 -15.74 -2.99
CA LEU A 153 -14.28 -16.89 -3.28
C LEU A 153 -14.81 -18.16 -2.61
N GLN A 154 -14.84 -19.22 -3.41
CA GLN A 154 -15.13 -20.56 -2.88
C GLN A 154 -13.79 -21.26 -2.61
N PRO A 155 -13.48 -21.56 -1.34
CA PRO A 155 -12.26 -22.29 -1.00
C PRO A 155 -12.23 -23.65 -1.67
N SER A 156 -11.05 -24.06 -2.11
CA SER A 156 -10.78 -25.41 -2.63
C SER A 156 -9.48 -25.93 -2.02
N GLU A 157 -9.25 -27.24 -2.13
CA GLU A 157 -8.05 -27.87 -1.58
C GLU A 157 -7.05 -28.14 -2.70
N GLY A 158 -6.01 -27.32 -2.78
CA GLY A 158 -4.85 -27.55 -3.63
C GLY A 158 -3.63 -28.01 -2.83
N ASP A 159 -2.64 -28.51 -3.52
CA ASP A 159 -1.40 -29.06 -2.94
C ASP A 159 -0.20 -28.10 -3.03
N TYR A 160 -0.45 -26.82 -3.18
CA TYR A 160 0.57 -25.79 -3.40
C TYR A 160 0.55 -24.68 -2.36
N ILE A 161 1.71 -24.03 -2.22
CA ILE A 161 1.86 -22.78 -1.47
C ILE A 161 1.75 -21.61 -2.44
N LEU A 162 0.98 -20.61 -2.05
CA LEU A 162 0.90 -19.32 -2.75
C LEU A 162 1.85 -18.32 -2.12
N GLY A 163 2.67 -17.65 -2.94
CA GLY A 163 3.52 -16.56 -2.52
C GLY A 163 3.17 -15.25 -3.20
N TYR A 164 3.39 -14.14 -2.49
CA TYR A 164 3.20 -12.80 -3.02
C TYR A 164 4.31 -11.85 -2.61
N MET A 165 4.80 -11.06 -3.54
CA MET A 165 5.91 -10.15 -3.32
C MET A 165 5.81 -8.94 -4.25
N LEU A 166 5.53 -7.76 -3.70
CA LEU A 166 5.61 -6.50 -4.44
C LEU A 166 7.04 -6.17 -4.86
N ASN A 167 8.01 -6.54 -4.03
CA ASN A 167 9.40 -6.18 -4.23
C ASN A 167 10.21 -7.36 -4.78
N GLN A 168 10.53 -7.32 -6.07
CA GLN A 168 11.37 -8.33 -6.73
C GLN A 168 12.79 -8.49 -6.13
N GLY A 169 13.19 -7.63 -5.19
CA GLY A 169 14.48 -7.74 -4.50
C GLY A 169 14.65 -9.00 -3.66
N PHE A 170 13.57 -9.70 -3.35
CA PHE A 170 13.57 -10.95 -2.58
C PHE A 170 13.50 -12.21 -3.46
N GLU A 171 13.69 -12.10 -4.77
CA GLU A 171 13.65 -13.25 -5.69
C GLU A 171 14.64 -14.36 -5.28
N ASN A 172 15.85 -13.99 -4.87
CA ASN A 172 16.87 -14.97 -4.50
C ASN A 172 16.48 -15.76 -3.25
N GLU A 173 15.91 -15.11 -2.24
CA GLU A 173 15.46 -15.77 -1.02
C GLU A 173 14.33 -16.76 -1.30
N VAL A 174 13.42 -16.42 -2.21
CA VAL A 174 12.36 -17.33 -2.62
C VAL A 174 12.93 -18.55 -3.36
N ARG A 175 13.92 -18.33 -4.23
CA ARG A 175 14.63 -19.44 -4.92
C ARG A 175 15.43 -20.32 -3.96
N GLU A 176 16.14 -19.72 -3.01
CA GLU A 176 16.88 -20.44 -1.98
C GLU A 176 15.93 -21.29 -1.12
N TRP A 177 14.77 -20.73 -0.75
CA TRP A 177 13.75 -21.47 -0.02
C TRP A 177 13.22 -22.65 -0.84
N HIS A 178 12.91 -22.44 -2.11
CA HIS A 178 12.46 -23.52 -3.00
C HIS A 178 13.52 -24.59 -3.18
N ASN A 179 14.78 -24.24 -3.36
CA ASN A 179 15.87 -25.20 -3.49
C ASN A 179 16.03 -26.09 -2.22
N ALA A 180 15.69 -25.53 -1.04
CA ALA A 180 15.67 -26.29 0.21
C ALA A 180 14.39 -27.13 0.37
N HIS A 181 13.33 -26.87 -0.44
CA HIS A 181 12.05 -27.57 -0.37
C HIS A 181 11.55 -27.93 -1.80
N PRO A 182 12.33 -28.68 -2.59
CA PRO A 182 12.07 -28.87 -4.02
C PRO A 182 10.75 -29.61 -4.32
N GLU A 183 10.29 -30.43 -3.38
CA GLU A 183 9.03 -31.18 -3.51
C GLU A 183 7.79 -30.32 -3.26
N THR A 184 7.96 -29.07 -2.82
CA THR A 184 6.83 -28.21 -2.50
C THR A 184 6.42 -27.41 -3.71
N LYS A 185 5.19 -27.61 -4.18
CA LYS A 185 4.66 -26.78 -5.26
C LYS A 185 4.47 -25.35 -4.80
N LEU A 186 5.08 -24.41 -5.54
CA LEU A 186 5.11 -23.00 -5.24
C LEU A 186 4.64 -22.17 -6.43
N HIS A 187 3.57 -21.44 -6.25
CA HIS A 187 3.12 -20.40 -7.17
C HIS A 187 3.36 -19.05 -6.55
N PHE A 188 4.29 -18.26 -7.11
CA PHE A 188 4.71 -17.01 -6.51
C PHE A 188 4.43 -15.82 -7.43
N PHE A 189 3.69 -14.82 -6.96
CA PHE A 189 3.34 -13.61 -7.69
C PHE A 189 4.30 -12.47 -7.36
N TRP A 190 4.78 -11.77 -8.39
CA TRP A 190 5.74 -10.66 -8.26
C TRP A 190 5.48 -9.49 -9.20
N ASP A 191 5.89 -8.28 -8.80
CA ASP A 191 5.82 -7.07 -9.65
C ASP A 191 7.07 -6.94 -10.53
N LYS A 192 7.25 -7.86 -11.50
CA LYS A 192 8.30 -7.78 -12.51
C LYS A 192 7.65 -7.65 -13.89
N ARG A 193 7.42 -6.40 -14.29
CA ARG A 193 6.63 -6.04 -15.48
C ARG A 193 7.28 -6.49 -16.81
N ASP A 194 8.60 -6.60 -16.84
CA ASP A 194 9.42 -7.05 -17.95
C ASP A 194 9.57 -8.59 -18.03
N ALA A 195 9.08 -9.31 -17.02
CA ALA A 195 9.05 -10.76 -17.02
C ALA A 195 7.85 -11.30 -17.84
N PRO A 196 7.94 -12.54 -18.36
CA PRO A 196 6.79 -13.21 -18.96
C PRO A 196 5.65 -13.34 -17.93
N ALA A 197 4.41 -13.51 -18.44
CA ALA A 197 3.25 -13.67 -17.57
C ALA A 197 3.40 -14.84 -16.58
N ASN A 198 4.09 -15.90 -17.03
CA ASN A 198 4.49 -17.06 -16.25
C ASN A 198 5.93 -17.40 -16.56
N LEU A 199 6.76 -17.47 -15.55
CA LEU A 199 8.12 -17.95 -15.62
C LEU A 199 8.19 -19.28 -14.87
N VAL A 200 8.14 -20.39 -15.60
CA VAL A 200 8.34 -21.71 -15.04
C VAL A 200 9.82 -21.86 -14.69
N VAL A 201 10.11 -22.06 -13.42
CA VAL A 201 11.48 -22.28 -12.92
C VAL A 201 11.82 -23.76 -13.02
N ASP A 202 10.90 -24.61 -12.55
CA ASP A 202 10.94 -26.07 -12.68
C ASP A 202 9.52 -26.67 -12.54
N GLU A 203 9.43 -27.98 -12.34
CA GLU A 203 8.16 -28.72 -12.24
C GLU A 203 7.29 -28.26 -11.06
N HIS A 204 7.92 -27.80 -9.96
CA HIS A 204 7.22 -27.40 -8.74
C HIS A 204 7.23 -25.90 -8.47
N PHE A 205 7.93 -25.08 -9.26
CA PHE A 205 8.01 -23.66 -9.01
C PHE A 205 7.69 -22.81 -10.25
N THR A 206 6.69 -21.97 -10.12
CA THR A 206 6.33 -20.98 -11.14
C THR A 206 6.21 -19.58 -10.53
N LEU A 207 6.89 -18.63 -11.16
CA LEU A 207 6.76 -17.19 -10.88
C LEU A 207 5.71 -16.59 -11.82
N HIS A 208 4.73 -15.92 -11.27
CA HIS A 208 3.65 -15.27 -12.00
C HIS A 208 3.80 -13.75 -11.91
N ARG A 209 3.62 -13.06 -13.03
CA ARG A 209 3.43 -11.62 -13.00
C ARG A 209 2.10 -11.33 -12.28
N ILE A 210 2.06 -10.26 -11.48
CA ILE A 210 0.85 -9.87 -10.75
C ILE A 210 -0.33 -9.69 -11.72
N ASP A 211 -1.36 -10.46 -11.46
CA ASP A 211 -2.66 -10.45 -12.12
C ASP A 211 -3.71 -10.77 -11.06
N ASP A 212 -4.68 -9.89 -10.89
CA ASP A 212 -5.64 -9.96 -9.77
C ASP A 212 -6.60 -11.15 -9.89
N GLU A 213 -7.11 -11.47 -11.08
CA GLU A 213 -8.02 -12.60 -11.27
C GLU A 213 -7.30 -13.93 -11.04
N LYS A 214 -6.11 -14.04 -11.63
CA LYS A 214 -5.26 -15.21 -11.46
C LYS A 214 -4.82 -15.40 -10.01
N PHE A 215 -4.44 -14.33 -9.34
CA PHE A 215 -4.05 -14.37 -7.94
C PHE A 215 -5.20 -14.87 -7.05
N LEU A 216 -6.42 -14.37 -7.25
CA LEU A 216 -7.61 -14.81 -6.52
C LEU A 216 -7.90 -16.30 -6.75
N HIS A 217 -7.75 -16.77 -7.98
CA HIS A 217 -7.91 -18.18 -8.29
C HIS A 217 -6.93 -19.06 -7.50
N TYR A 218 -5.64 -18.70 -7.48
CA TYR A 218 -4.64 -19.42 -6.69
C TYR A 218 -4.85 -19.26 -5.19
N MET A 219 -5.36 -18.12 -4.74
CA MET A 219 -5.64 -17.90 -3.32
C MET A 219 -6.75 -18.82 -2.81
N ALA A 220 -7.76 -19.07 -3.62
CA ALA A 220 -8.88 -19.95 -3.26
C ALA A 220 -8.46 -21.41 -2.99
N GLY A 221 -7.38 -21.88 -3.65
CA GLY A 221 -6.95 -23.27 -3.59
C GLY A 221 -5.64 -23.52 -2.84
N CYS A 222 -4.95 -22.49 -2.35
CA CYS A 222 -3.65 -22.73 -1.70
C CYS A 222 -3.81 -23.34 -0.31
N ARG A 223 -2.92 -24.28 0.05
CA ARG A 223 -2.83 -24.84 1.41
C ARG A 223 -2.05 -23.97 2.39
N GLY A 224 -1.33 -22.98 1.89
CA GLY A 224 -0.53 -22.04 2.68
C GLY A 224 -0.18 -20.80 1.89
N TYR A 225 0.12 -19.72 2.61
CA TYR A 225 0.43 -18.42 2.02
C TYR A 225 1.72 -17.85 2.58
N ILE A 226 2.61 -17.38 1.71
CA ILE A 226 3.88 -16.73 2.07
C ILE A 226 3.90 -15.34 1.46
N THR A 227 4.11 -14.33 2.28
CA THR A 227 4.26 -12.94 1.83
C THR A 227 5.33 -12.22 2.61
N THR A 228 5.81 -11.11 2.06
CA THR A 228 6.56 -10.14 2.85
C THR A 228 5.61 -9.54 3.89
N ALA A 229 6.06 -9.40 5.13
CA ALA A 229 5.24 -8.88 6.22
C ALA A 229 4.87 -7.41 5.98
N GLY A 230 3.89 -7.18 5.15
CA GLY A 230 3.27 -5.90 4.83
C GLY A 230 1.79 -5.91 5.22
N PHE A 231 1.05 -4.98 4.66
CA PHE A 231 -0.40 -4.89 4.79
C PHE A 231 -1.08 -5.27 3.45
N GLU A 232 -0.47 -6.20 2.74
CA GLU A 232 -1.03 -6.77 1.51
C GLU A 232 -2.11 -7.79 1.81
#